data_9d53798a76019bb7db8045dd4e04148f
#
_entry.id   9d53798a76019bb7db8045dd4e04148f
#
_cell.length_a   1.000
_cell.length_b   1.000
_cell.length_c   1.000
_cell.angle_alpha   90.00
_cell.angle_beta   90.00
_cell.angle_gamma   90.00
#
_symmetry.space_group_name_H-M   'P 1'
#
loop_
_entity.id
_entity.type
_entity.pdbx_description
1 polymer ?
#
loop_
_entity_poly.entity_id
_entity_poly.type
_entity_poly.pdbx_seq_one_letter_code
_entity_poly.pdbx_strand_id
1 'polypeptide(L)'
;MTDVGYLLSYVRYGDHDVIVHCFTQKMGFQSYFLRGIYSAKNKKKAYLVPLNEITFVTDEYCKSNIVNIKKIEQCKSLYSNDIRISSIIFFVAEFLSQVLKTEVKQENIYHAIKEFCNAVEREDFYAHFIFLVKFLKVQGVAPLVNEAKYLEPETGSFEMMESNHLFNEEISSLWKNYILESGISNVKMKNELKRQFLDSVMLYCHYHFPDFKTPKSLEVLKMIFAE
;
A
#
# COMPACT_ATOMS: atom_id res chain seq x y z
N MET A 1 12.00 -11.13 -21.39
CA MET A 1 10.65 -11.22 -20.79
C MET A 1 10.12 -9.81 -20.58
N THR A 2 8.79 -9.60 -20.77
CA THR A 2 8.14 -8.32 -20.44
C THR A 2 7.15 -8.54 -19.30
N ASP A 3 7.19 -7.68 -18.29
CA ASP A 3 6.28 -7.66 -17.15
C ASP A 3 5.86 -6.23 -16.81
N VAL A 4 4.74 -6.09 -16.11
CA VAL A 4 4.20 -4.80 -15.68
C VAL A 4 4.03 -4.83 -14.16
N GLY A 5 4.35 -3.74 -13.48
CA GLY A 5 4.25 -3.69 -12.03
C GLY A 5 4.16 -2.28 -11.48
N TYR A 6 3.79 -2.19 -10.22
CA TYR A 6 3.75 -0.94 -9.45
C TYR A 6 5.04 -0.75 -8.67
N LEU A 7 5.65 0.43 -8.80
CA LEU A 7 6.84 0.80 -8.02
C LEU A 7 6.45 0.98 -6.56
N LEU A 8 7.03 0.21 -5.66
CA LEU A 8 6.78 0.32 -4.22
C LEU A 8 7.81 1.23 -3.54
N SER A 9 9.09 0.98 -3.84
CA SER A 9 10.19 1.74 -3.27
C SER A 9 11.43 1.64 -4.16
N TYR A 10 12.44 2.46 -3.87
CA TYR A 10 13.73 2.36 -4.53
C TYR A 10 14.87 2.77 -3.60
N VAL A 11 16.05 2.24 -3.87
CA VAL A 11 17.28 2.56 -3.15
C VAL A 11 18.34 2.97 -4.16
N ARG A 12 18.95 4.13 -3.95
CA ARG A 12 20.08 4.58 -4.77
C ARG A 12 21.28 3.67 -4.58
N TYR A 13 21.91 3.28 -5.68
CA TYR A 13 23.08 2.43 -5.69
C TYR A 13 24.22 3.12 -6.46
N GLY A 14 25.31 3.43 -5.75
CA GLY A 14 26.38 4.26 -6.31
C GLY A 14 25.90 5.63 -6.78
N ASP A 15 26.61 6.21 -7.77
CA ASP A 15 26.36 7.59 -8.22
C ASP A 15 25.21 7.71 -9.20
N HIS A 16 25.00 6.68 -10.04
CA HIS A 16 24.10 6.77 -11.18
C HIS A 16 23.01 5.71 -11.22
N ASP A 17 23.09 4.68 -10.41
CA ASP A 17 22.23 3.50 -10.48
C ASP A 17 21.16 3.50 -9.37
N VAL A 18 20.18 2.62 -9.52
CA VAL A 18 19.13 2.41 -8.52
C VAL A 18 18.66 0.95 -8.50
N ILE A 19 18.32 0.46 -7.32
CA ILE A 19 17.54 -0.76 -7.16
C ILE A 19 16.10 -0.34 -6.91
N VAL A 20 15.16 -0.80 -7.73
CA VAL A 20 13.73 -0.56 -7.57
C VAL A 20 13.05 -1.84 -7.10
N HIS A 21 12.11 -1.69 -6.17
CA HIS A 21 11.28 -2.76 -5.65
C HIS A 21 9.87 -2.56 -6.18
N CYS A 22 9.33 -3.58 -6.85
CA CYS A 22 8.04 -3.50 -7.52
C CYS A 22 7.19 -4.72 -7.17
N PHE A 23 5.87 -4.54 -7.18
CA PHE A 23 4.94 -5.66 -7.22
C PHE A 23 4.42 -5.84 -8.65
N THR A 24 4.79 -6.96 -9.26
CA THR A 24 4.54 -7.21 -10.69
C THR A 24 3.41 -8.19 -10.90
N GLN A 25 2.76 -8.06 -12.05
CA GLN A 25 1.60 -8.90 -12.40
C GLN A 25 1.96 -10.38 -12.54
N LYS A 26 3.15 -10.67 -13.08
CA LYS A 26 3.56 -12.05 -13.39
C LYS A 26 4.36 -12.71 -12.28
N MET A 27 5.18 -11.93 -11.55
CA MET A 27 6.20 -12.48 -10.64
C MET A 27 5.97 -12.09 -9.16
N GLY A 28 5.00 -11.21 -8.86
CA GLY A 28 4.83 -10.68 -7.50
C GLY A 28 5.90 -9.67 -7.13
N PHE A 29 6.40 -9.71 -5.90
CA PHE A 29 7.46 -8.81 -5.45
C PHE A 29 8.78 -9.12 -6.17
N GLN A 30 9.35 -8.09 -6.82
CA GLN A 30 10.62 -8.20 -7.54
C GLN A 30 11.52 -7.00 -7.28
N SER A 31 12.83 -7.27 -7.23
CA SER A 31 13.85 -6.23 -7.18
C SER A 31 14.57 -6.14 -8.53
N TYR A 32 14.64 -4.93 -9.06
CA TYR A 32 15.25 -4.68 -10.36
C TYR A 32 16.40 -3.70 -10.25
N PHE A 33 17.48 -3.95 -10.96
CA PHE A 33 18.63 -3.05 -11.08
C PHE A 33 18.51 -2.21 -12.35
N LEU A 34 18.53 -0.90 -12.18
CA LEU A 34 18.44 0.11 -13.24
C LEU A 34 19.75 0.90 -13.30
N ARG A 35 20.49 0.72 -14.39
CA ARG A 35 21.74 1.44 -14.62
C ARG A 35 21.52 2.84 -15.16
N GLY A 36 22.32 3.78 -14.68
CA GLY A 36 22.43 5.12 -15.23
C GLY A 36 21.17 5.97 -15.12
N ILE A 37 20.24 5.65 -14.23
CA ILE A 37 18.98 6.38 -14.08
C ILE A 37 19.19 7.83 -13.63
N TYR A 38 20.26 8.08 -12.87
CA TYR A 38 20.66 9.39 -12.38
C TYR A 38 21.69 10.10 -13.26
N SER A 39 22.07 9.52 -14.41
CA SER A 39 22.93 10.22 -15.36
C SER A 39 22.24 11.48 -15.91
N ALA A 40 23.01 12.54 -16.16
CA ALA A 40 22.48 13.85 -16.57
C ALA A 40 21.58 13.83 -17.84
N LYS A 41 21.80 12.85 -18.72
CA LYS A 41 21.03 12.67 -19.96
C LYS A 41 19.78 11.82 -19.81
N ASN A 42 19.58 11.17 -18.65
CA ASN A 42 18.48 10.21 -18.46
C ASN A 42 17.24 10.90 -17.88
N LYS A 43 16.19 11.01 -18.67
CA LYS A 43 14.90 11.59 -18.24
C LYS A 43 14.02 10.61 -17.45
N LYS A 44 14.39 9.33 -17.38
CA LYS A 44 13.57 8.27 -16.76
C LYS A 44 13.56 8.33 -15.22
N LYS A 45 14.38 9.21 -14.61
CA LYS A 45 14.27 9.52 -13.19
C LYS A 45 12.84 9.90 -12.77
N ALA A 46 12.08 10.54 -13.67
CA ALA A 46 10.69 10.88 -13.45
C ALA A 46 9.76 9.65 -13.25
N TYR A 47 10.19 8.45 -13.65
CA TYR A 47 9.43 7.21 -13.44
C TYR A 47 9.50 6.71 -11.99
N LEU A 48 10.49 7.20 -11.21
CA LEU A 48 10.70 6.79 -9.82
C LEU A 48 9.72 7.49 -8.86
N VAL A 49 8.44 7.43 -9.17
CA VAL A 49 7.35 7.88 -8.31
C VAL A 49 6.64 6.64 -7.74
N PRO A 50 6.41 6.55 -6.42
CA PRO A 50 5.70 5.43 -5.83
C PRO A 50 4.35 5.17 -6.49
N LEU A 51 4.04 3.90 -6.65
CA LEU A 51 2.84 3.37 -7.33
C LEU A 51 2.68 3.77 -8.80
N ASN A 52 3.70 4.35 -9.44
CA ASN A 52 3.70 4.41 -10.90
C ASN A 52 3.64 2.98 -11.47
N GLU A 53 2.79 2.80 -12.47
CA GLU A 53 2.76 1.57 -13.24
C GLU A 53 3.85 1.59 -14.30
N ILE A 54 4.73 0.60 -14.25
CA ILE A 54 5.96 0.54 -15.05
C ILE A 54 6.03 -0.79 -15.78
N THR A 55 6.36 -0.75 -17.08
CA THR A 55 6.73 -1.93 -17.87
C THR A 55 8.23 -2.15 -17.81
N PHE A 56 8.62 -3.37 -17.51
CA PHE A 56 10.00 -3.84 -17.46
C PHE A 56 10.27 -4.83 -18.58
N VAL A 57 11.38 -4.64 -19.29
CA VAL A 57 11.92 -5.62 -20.23
C VAL A 57 13.22 -6.16 -19.66
N THR A 58 13.26 -7.45 -19.36
CA THR A 58 14.39 -8.14 -18.74
C THR A 58 14.92 -9.24 -19.66
N ASP A 59 16.10 -9.75 -19.35
CA ASP A 59 16.57 -11.01 -19.92
C ASP A 59 15.70 -12.17 -19.44
N GLU A 60 15.53 -13.18 -20.27
CA GLU A 60 14.86 -14.40 -19.86
C GLU A 60 15.72 -15.15 -18.82
N TYR A 61 15.06 -15.56 -17.72
CA TYR A 61 15.65 -16.43 -16.69
C TYR A 61 16.83 -15.90 -15.90
N CYS A 62 16.70 -14.75 -15.25
CA CYS A 62 17.62 -14.43 -14.18
C CYS A 62 17.15 -15.07 -12.86
N LYS A 63 17.88 -16.08 -12.35
CA LYS A 63 17.65 -16.70 -11.02
C LYS A 63 18.18 -15.84 -9.86
N SER A 64 18.58 -14.60 -10.12
CA SER A 64 19.13 -13.71 -9.11
C SER A 64 17.99 -12.97 -8.38
N ASN A 65 18.19 -12.68 -7.10
CA ASN A 65 17.25 -11.89 -6.30
C ASN A 65 17.08 -10.44 -6.84
N ILE A 66 18.00 -9.98 -7.69
CA ILE A 66 17.96 -8.68 -8.34
C ILE A 66 18.12 -8.90 -9.85
N VAL A 67 17.11 -8.47 -10.61
CA VAL A 67 17.06 -8.66 -12.06
C VAL A 67 17.53 -7.40 -12.78
N ASN A 68 18.44 -7.55 -13.76
CA ASN A 68 18.86 -6.44 -14.60
C ASN A 68 17.76 -6.06 -15.60
N ILE A 69 17.42 -4.78 -15.67
CA ILE A 69 16.47 -4.26 -16.65
C ILE A 69 17.21 -3.78 -17.90
N LYS A 70 16.75 -4.25 -19.07
CA LYS A 70 17.19 -3.74 -20.39
C LYS A 70 16.45 -2.46 -20.76
N LYS A 71 15.16 -2.43 -20.51
CA LYS A 71 14.29 -1.31 -20.88
C LYS A 71 13.23 -1.12 -19.82
N ILE A 72 12.98 0.15 -19.49
CA ILE A 72 11.89 0.57 -18.61
C ILE A 72 11.02 1.58 -19.36
N GLU A 73 9.70 1.42 -19.29
CA GLU A 73 8.71 2.34 -19.83
C GLU A 73 7.66 2.62 -18.77
N GLN A 74 7.26 3.86 -18.63
CA GLN A 74 6.16 4.24 -17.76
C GLN A 74 4.84 4.02 -18.49
N CYS A 75 3.94 3.22 -17.91
CA CYS A 75 2.60 3.00 -18.45
C CYS A 75 1.64 4.08 -17.97
N LYS A 76 1.73 4.43 -16.69
CA LYS A 76 0.84 5.37 -16.06
C LYS A 76 1.55 6.12 -14.92
N SER A 77 1.33 7.42 -14.80
CA SER A 77 1.86 8.24 -13.73
C SER A 77 0.77 8.56 -12.73
N LEU A 78 1.04 8.31 -11.45
CA LEU A 78 0.18 8.71 -10.33
C LEU A 78 0.59 10.06 -9.72
N TYR A 79 1.31 10.88 -10.47
CA TYR A 79 1.70 12.20 -9.98
C TYR A 79 0.46 13.05 -9.70
N SER A 80 0.39 13.64 -8.52
CA SER A 80 -0.62 14.63 -8.12
C SER A 80 0.06 15.88 -7.56
N ASN A 81 -0.49 17.04 -7.87
CA ASN A 81 -0.11 18.31 -7.25
C ASN A 81 -0.78 18.50 -5.86
N ASP A 82 -1.82 17.71 -5.54
CA ASP A 82 -2.46 17.72 -4.23
C ASP A 82 -1.58 16.96 -3.23
N ILE A 83 -1.14 17.66 -2.19
CA ILE A 83 -0.28 17.07 -1.16
C ILE A 83 -0.97 15.94 -0.39
N ARG A 84 -2.31 16.00 -0.25
CA ARG A 84 -3.09 14.96 0.42
C ARG A 84 -3.04 13.66 -0.37
N ILE A 85 -3.27 13.74 -1.68
CA ILE A 85 -3.18 12.60 -2.61
C ILE A 85 -1.77 12.04 -2.64
N SER A 86 -0.76 12.91 -2.75
CA SER A 86 0.64 12.48 -2.73
C SER A 86 0.99 11.74 -1.44
N SER A 87 0.54 12.23 -0.29
CA SER A 87 0.80 11.58 1.01
C SER A 87 0.10 10.23 1.15
N ILE A 88 -1.12 10.09 0.62
CA ILE A 88 -1.84 8.81 0.54
C ILE A 88 -1.05 7.81 -0.31
N ILE A 89 -0.53 8.23 -1.48
CA ILE A 89 0.27 7.38 -2.37
C ILE A 89 1.54 6.91 -1.66
N PHE A 90 2.29 7.83 -1.04
CA PHE A 90 3.52 7.49 -0.32
C PHE A 90 3.27 6.54 0.84
N PHE A 91 2.21 6.78 1.62
CA PHE A 91 1.84 5.92 2.74
C PHE A 91 1.52 4.48 2.28
N VAL A 92 0.66 4.34 1.26
CA VAL A 92 0.28 3.01 0.76
C VAL A 92 1.47 2.30 0.11
N ALA A 93 2.34 3.01 -0.62
CA ALA A 93 3.55 2.42 -1.19
C ALA A 93 4.53 1.91 -0.10
N GLU A 94 4.73 2.70 0.96
CA GLU A 94 5.58 2.29 2.09
C GLU A 94 4.98 1.10 2.84
N PHE A 95 3.68 1.09 3.09
CA PHE A 95 2.95 -0.04 3.65
C PHE A 95 3.17 -1.31 2.81
N LEU A 96 2.89 -1.26 1.51
CA LEU A 96 3.07 -2.38 0.60
C LEU A 96 4.52 -2.86 0.52
N SER A 97 5.49 -1.94 0.59
CA SER A 97 6.91 -2.29 0.60
C SER A 97 7.31 -3.18 1.77
N GLN A 98 6.55 -3.19 2.86
CA GLN A 98 6.81 -4.03 4.02
C GLN A 98 6.08 -5.36 3.93
N VAL A 99 4.77 -5.33 3.65
CA VAL A 99 3.92 -6.51 3.71
C VAL A 99 4.04 -7.44 2.48
N LEU A 100 4.66 -6.95 1.38
CA LEU A 100 4.80 -7.73 0.14
C LEU A 100 6.19 -8.29 -0.12
N LYS A 101 7.17 -8.10 0.75
CA LYS A 101 8.59 -8.48 0.49
C LYS A 101 8.82 -9.92 0.11
N THR A 102 7.99 -10.83 0.57
CA THR A 102 8.09 -12.27 0.32
C THR A 102 6.97 -12.80 -0.58
N GLU A 103 6.09 -11.91 -1.03
CA GLU A 103 4.91 -12.31 -1.76
C GLU A 103 5.22 -12.72 -3.19
N VAL A 104 4.82 -13.93 -3.53
CA VAL A 104 4.81 -14.43 -4.90
C VAL A 104 3.66 -13.80 -5.70
N LYS A 105 3.55 -14.15 -6.98
CA LYS A 105 2.45 -13.71 -7.83
C LYS A 105 1.09 -13.95 -7.16
N GLN A 106 0.32 -12.87 -6.97
CA GLN A 106 -1.07 -12.89 -6.50
C GLN A 106 -1.90 -11.88 -7.30
N GLU A 107 -2.76 -12.37 -8.17
CA GLU A 107 -3.59 -11.51 -9.04
C GLU A 107 -4.52 -10.60 -8.23
N ASN A 108 -5.08 -11.12 -7.14
CA ASN A 108 -6.00 -10.35 -6.30
C ASN A 108 -5.31 -9.14 -5.65
N ILE A 109 -4.04 -9.27 -5.23
CA ILE A 109 -3.26 -8.14 -4.70
C ILE A 109 -3.00 -7.13 -5.82
N TYR A 110 -2.56 -7.59 -6.99
CA TYR A 110 -2.31 -6.71 -8.13
C TYR A 110 -3.57 -5.91 -8.51
N HIS A 111 -4.73 -6.57 -8.54
CA HIS A 111 -6.02 -5.92 -8.79
C HIS A 111 -6.39 -4.91 -7.69
N ALA A 112 -6.17 -5.24 -6.41
CA ALA A 112 -6.44 -4.32 -5.31
C ALA A 112 -5.58 -3.04 -5.42
N ILE A 113 -4.29 -3.18 -5.77
CA ILE A 113 -3.41 -2.03 -6.02
C ILE A 113 -3.92 -1.19 -7.19
N LYS A 114 -4.32 -1.83 -8.29
CA LYS A 114 -4.86 -1.14 -9.48
C LYS A 114 -6.12 -0.35 -9.16
N GLU A 115 -7.05 -0.92 -8.40
CA GLU A 115 -8.28 -0.25 -7.98
C GLU A 115 -7.98 0.94 -7.06
N PHE A 116 -7.05 0.79 -6.14
CA PHE A 116 -6.56 1.89 -5.30
C PHE A 116 -6.00 3.03 -6.17
N CYS A 117 -5.11 2.73 -7.11
CA CYS A 117 -4.54 3.73 -8.02
C CYS A 117 -5.61 4.46 -8.83
N ASN A 118 -6.62 3.73 -9.32
CA ASN A 118 -7.76 4.32 -10.04
C ASN A 118 -8.64 5.20 -9.15
N ALA A 119 -8.81 4.86 -7.86
CA ALA A 119 -9.56 5.69 -6.91
C ALA A 119 -8.80 6.99 -6.60
N VAL A 120 -7.50 6.90 -6.36
CA VAL A 120 -6.62 8.05 -6.12
C VAL A 120 -6.60 9.03 -7.31
N GLU A 121 -6.63 8.54 -8.55
CA GLU A 121 -6.74 9.39 -9.74
C GLU A 121 -8.06 10.15 -9.84
N ARG A 122 -9.13 9.62 -9.26
CA ARG A 122 -10.41 10.31 -9.12
C ARG A 122 -10.48 11.21 -7.88
N GLU A 123 -9.33 11.45 -7.24
CA GLU A 123 -9.20 12.27 -6.03
C GLU A 123 -10.01 11.72 -4.84
N ASP A 124 -10.14 10.39 -4.73
CA ASP A 124 -10.78 9.78 -3.58
C ASP A 124 -9.82 9.78 -2.37
N PHE A 125 -10.05 10.73 -1.47
CA PHE A 125 -9.28 10.89 -0.24
C PHE A 125 -9.50 9.77 0.79
N TYR A 126 -10.48 8.89 0.58
CA TYR A 126 -10.76 7.74 1.44
C TYR A 126 -10.22 6.43 0.87
N ALA A 127 -9.67 6.44 -0.34
CA ALA A 127 -9.19 5.26 -1.06
C ALA A 127 -8.25 4.37 -0.22
N HIS A 128 -7.39 4.97 0.61
CA HIS A 128 -6.43 4.23 1.43
C HIS A 128 -7.11 3.43 2.56
N PHE A 129 -8.20 3.90 3.16
CA PHE A 129 -8.95 3.14 4.17
C PHE A 129 -9.58 1.88 3.54
N ILE A 130 -10.25 2.06 2.40
CA ILE A 130 -10.85 0.96 1.65
C ILE A 130 -9.77 -0.03 1.23
N PHE A 131 -8.65 0.47 0.70
CA PHE A 131 -7.54 -0.36 0.25
C PHE A 131 -6.95 -1.20 1.38
N LEU A 132 -6.66 -0.60 2.55
CA LEU A 132 -6.05 -1.32 3.68
C LEU A 132 -6.93 -2.50 4.13
N VAL A 133 -8.24 -2.29 4.34
CA VAL A 133 -9.13 -3.36 4.75
C VAL A 133 -9.29 -4.40 3.63
N LYS A 134 -9.41 -3.98 2.37
CA LYS A 134 -9.44 -4.89 1.23
C LYS A 134 -8.17 -5.73 1.13
N PHE A 135 -7.01 -5.13 1.36
CA PHE A 135 -5.73 -5.84 1.38
C PHE A 135 -5.71 -6.94 2.46
N LEU A 136 -6.16 -6.63 3.69
CA LEU A 136 -6.28 -7.63 4.75
C LEU A 136 -7.22 -8.78 4.37
N LYS A 137 -8.34 -8.48 3.68
CA LYS A 137 -9.27 -9.52 3.17
C LYS A 137 -8.57 -10.42 2.14
N VAL A 138 -7.84 -9.84 1.20
CA VAL A 138 -7.11 -10.59 0.16
C VAL A 138 -6.01 -11.46 0.76
N GLN A 139 -5.35 -10.98 1.81
CA GLN A 139 -4.34 -11.74 2.56
C GLN A 139 -4.94 -12.80 3.49
N GLY A 140 -6.26 -12.83 3.66
CA GLY A 140 -6.94 -13.80 4.51
C GLY A 140 -6.76 -13.54 6.02
N VAL A 141 -6.34 -12.33 6.40
CA VAL A 141 -6.14 -11.93 7.80
C VAL A 141 -7.12 -10.84 8.26
N ALA A 142 -8.15 -10.55 7.47
CA ALA A 142 -9.18 -9.60 7.88
C ALA A 142 -9.99 -10.14 9.08
N PRO A 143 -10.48 -9.24 9.98
CA PRO A 143 -11.30 -9.64 11.10
C PRO A 143 -12.57 -10.41 10.69
N LEU A 144 -12.95 -11.38 11.50
CA LEU A 144 -14.18 -12.16 11.33
C LEU A 144 -15.36 -11.45 12.00
N VAL A 145 -16.25 -10.90 11.20
CA VAL A 145 -17.43 -10.16 11.69
C VAL A 145 -18.45 -11.10 12.32
N ASN A 146 -18.93 -10.74 13.51
CA ASN A 146 -20.02 -11.38 14.24
C ASN A 146 -20.91 -10.30 14.92
N GLU A 147 -21.84 -10.68 15.77
CA GLU A 147 -22.80 -9.80 16.47
C GLU A 147 -22.17 -8.98 17.61
N ALA A 148 -20.99 -9.37 18.11
CA ALA A 148 -20.31 -8.66 19.20
C ALA A 148 -19.80 -7.28 18.77
N LYS A 149 -19.54 -6.36 19.72
CA LYS A 149 -19.35 -4.94 19.43
C LYS A 149 -17.90 -4.54 19.19
N TYR A 150 -16.95 -5.12 19.91
CA TYR A 150 -15.57 -4.65 20.00
C TYR A 150 -14.63 -5.58 19.28
N LEU A 151 -13.83 -5.06 18.36
CA LEU A 151 -12.79 -5.84 17.69
C LEU A 151 -11.64 -6.11 18.66
N GLU A 152 -11.34 -7.39 18.88
CA GLU A 152 -10.11 -7.84 19.53
C GLU A 152 -9.00 -7.95 18.47
N PRO A 153 -7.99 -7.06 18.51
CA PRO A 153 -7.03 -6.98 17.42
C PRO A 153 -6.08 -8.17 17.30
N GLU A 154 -5.77 -8.85 18.41
CA GLU A 154 -4.85 -9.98 18.40
C GLU A 154 -5.45 -11.23 17.75
N THR A 155 -6.72 -11.51 18.07
CA THR A 155 -7.44 -12.69 17.53
C THR A 155 -8.12 -12.41 16.19
N GLY A 156 -8.38 -11.14 15.86
CA GLY A 156 -9.15 -10.76 14.67
C GLY A 156 -10.64 -11.13 14.79
N SER A 157 -11.18 -11.28 16.01
CA SER A 157 -12.59 -11.56 16.26
C SER A 157 -13.28 -10.38 16.96
N PHE A 158 -14.61 -10.31 16.88
CA PHE A 158 -15.37 -9.33 17.66
C PHE A 158 -15.86 -9.94 18.96
N GLU A 159 -15.71 -9.17 20.06
CA GLU A 159 -16.02 -9.59 21.44
C GLU A 159 -17.06 -8.67 22.09
N MET A 160 -17.68 -9.15 23.18
CA MET A 160 -18.72 -8.39 23.88
C MET A 160 -18.15 -7.26 24.75
N MET A 161 -16.88 -7.37 25.15
CA MET A 161 -16.19 -6.39 25.99
C MET A 161 -15.01 -5.78 25.26
N GLU A 162 -14.75 -4.50 25.53
CA GLU A 162 -13.58 -3.79 25.01
C GLU A 162 -12.32 -4.30 25.72
N SER A 163 -11.37 -4.80 24.94
CA SER A 163 -10.05 -5.25 25.41
C SER A 163 -8.96 -4.21 25.17
N ASN A 164 -9.15 -3.34 24.17
CA ASN A 164 -8.17 -2.35 23.78
C ASN A 164 -8.87 -1.03 23.41
N HIS A 165 -8.47 0.06 24.05
CA HIS A 165 -9.08 1.39 23.89
C HIS A 165 -8.99 1.97 22.46
N LEU A 166 -8.04 1.52 21.64
CA LEU A 166 -7.99 1.88 20.20
C LEU A 166 -9.08 1.18 19.38
N PHE A 167 -9.71 0.16 19.93
CA PHE A 167 -10.79 -0.60 19.29
C PHE A 167 -12.12 -0.43 20.05
N ASN A 168 -12.38 0.82 20.49
CA ASN A 168 -13.66 1.19 21.07
C ASN A 168 -14.85 0.92 20.12
N GLU A 169 -16.07 1.11 20.58
CA GLU A 169 -17.27 0.79 19.80
C GLU A 169 -17.33 1.54 18.45
N GLU A 170 -16.89 2.82 18.40
CA GLU A 170 -16.91 3.62 17.19
C GLU A 170 -15.90 3.10 16.15
N ILE A 171 -14.66 2.83 16.54
CA ILE A 171 -13.62 2.27 15.67
C ILE A 171 -13.97 0.85 15.24
N SER A 172 -14.46 0.02 16.15
CA SER A 172 -14.89 -1.36 15.83
C SER A 172 -16.07 -1.38 14.84
N SER A 173 -16.99 -0.43 14.95
CA SER A 173 -18.08 -0.24 13.99
C SER A 173 -17.54 0.16 12.61
N LEU A 174 -16.54 1.05 12.54
CA LEU A 174 -15.89 1.40 11.27
C LEU A 174 -15.23 0.17 10.62
N TRP A 175 -14.53 -0.65 11.39
CA TRP A 175 -13.96 -1.91 10.90
C TRP A 175 -15.04 -2.80 10.27
N LYS A 176 -16.18 -3.01 10.95
CA LYS A 176 -17.31 -3.78 10.40
C LYS A 176 -17.79 -3.18 9.08
N ASN A 177 -18.02 -1.87 9.04
CA ASN A 177 -18.51 -1.19 7.85
C ASN A 177 -17.57 -1.36 6.65
N TYR A 178 -16.25 -1.23 6.86
CA TYR A 178 -15.25 -1.44 5.80
C TYR A 178 -15.14 -2.91 5.38
N ILE A 179 -15.25 -3.86 6.31
CA ILE A 179 -15.23 -5.29 6.00
C ILE A 179 -16.48 -5.70 5.21
N LEU A 180 -17.66 -5.24 5.62
CA LEU A 180 -18.94 -5.57 4.99
C LEU A 180 -19.24 -4.72 3.75
N GLU A 181 -18.37 -3.72 3.44
CA GLU A 181 -18.58 -2.77 2.34
C GLU A 181 -19.93 -2.03 2.44
N SER A 182 -20.49 -1.93 3.66
CA SER A 182 -21.78 -1.31 3.93
C SER A 182 -21.62 0.19 4.18
N GLY A 183 -22.09 1.01 3.24
CA GLY A 183 -22.24 2.47 3.45
C GLY A 183 -20.97 3.30 3.41
N ILE A 184 -19.85 2.78 2.87
CA ILE A 184 -18.53 3.43 2.85
C ILE A 184 -18.54 4.74 2.04
N SER A 185 -19.38 4.86 1.03
CA SER A 185 -19.33 5.94 0.04
C SER A 185 -19.72 7.32 0.58
N ASN A 186 -20.26 7.47 1.80
CA ASN A 186 -20.85 8.72 2.28
C ASN A 186 -20.48 9.14 3.71
N VAL A 187 -19.61 8.41 4.41
CA VAL A 187 -19.26 8.76 5.79
C VAL A 187 -18.18 9.83 5.80
N LYS A 188 -18.56 11.10 5.95
CA LYS A 188 -17.61 12.15 6.29
C LYS A 188 -17.07 11.92 7.70
N MET A 189 -15.96 11.21 7.81
CA MET A 189 -15.29 11.02 9.09
C MET A 189 -14.62 12.33 9.54
N LYS A 190 -14.74 12.65 10.84
CA LYS A 190 -13.94 13.70 11.48
C LYS A 190 -12.45 13.33 11.40
N ASN A 191 -11.59 14.34 11.34
CA ASN A 191 -10.15 14.10 11.20
C ASN A 191 -9.57 13.25 12.34
N GLU A 192 -10.06 13.45 13.57
CA GLU A 192 -9.67 12.63 14.72
C GLU A 192 -10.01 11.15 14.51
N LEU A 193 -11.21 10.84 14.04
CA LEU A 193 -11.66 9.47 13.80
C LEU A 193 -10.84 8.80 12.67
N LYS A 194 -10.46 9.55 11.62
CA LYS A 194 -9.55 9.06 10.58
C LYS A 194 -8.20 8.63 11.15
N ARG A 195 -7.62 9.46 12.04
CA ARG A 195 -6.33 9.17 12.70
C ARG A 195 -6.43 7.92 13.57
N GLN A 196 -7.45 7.86 14.44
CA GLN A 196 -7.66 6.71 15.32
C GLN A 196 -7.90 5.41 14.52
N PHE A 197 -8.64 5.49 13.43
CA PHE A 197 -8.84 4.32 12.56
C PHE A 197 -7.53 3.86 11.92
N LEU A 198 -6.68 4.77 11.39
CA LEU A 198 -5.35 4.42 10.89
C LEU A 198 -4.46 3.79 11.97
N ASP A 199 -4.48 4.33 13.19
CA ASP A 199 -3.73 3.76 14.31
C ASP A 199 -4.19 2.35 14.63
N SER A 200 -5.51 2.10 14.64
CA SER A 200 -6.07 0.77 14.85
C SER A 200 -5.66 -0.21 13.73
N VAL A 201 -5.64 0.24 12.47
CA VAL A 201 -5.17 -0.59 11.35
C VAL A 201 -3.69 -0.93 11.49
N MET A 202 -2.84 0.03 11.87
CA MET A 202 -1.42 -0.24 12.08
C MET A 202 -1.18 -1.21 13.24
N LEU A 203 -1.89 -1.03 14.36
CA LEU A 203 -1.80 -1.98 15.48
C LEU A 203 -2.27 -3.37 15.07
N TYR A 204 -3.37 -3.48 14.32
CA TYR A 204 -3.84 -4.76 13.78
C TYR A 204 -2.76 -5.41 12.90
N CYS A 205 -2.12 -4.65 12.01
CA CYS A 205 -1.03 -5.15 11.18
C CYS A 205 0.18 -5.64 11.98
N HIS A 206 0.49 -5.03 13.13
CA HIS A 206 1.56 -5.50 14.02
C HIS A 206 1.29 -6.90 14.58
N TYR A 207 0.02 -7.27 14.83
CA TYR A 207 -0.33 -8.62 15.29
C TYR A 207 -0.29 -9.65 14.16
N HIS A 208 -0.64 -9.24 12.93
CA HIS A 208 -0.92 -10.20 11.85
C HIS A 208 0.17 -10.31 10.78
N PHE A 209 1.13 -9.38 10.72
CA PHE A 209 2.27 -9.45 9.79
C PHE A 209 3.58 -9.51 10.55
N PRO A 210 4.41 -10.57 10.35
CA PRO A 210 5.73 -10.66 10.94
C PRO A 210 6.62 -9.46 10.56
N ASP A 211 7.37 -8.96 11.53
CA ASP A 211 8.34 -7.84 11.34
C ASP A 211 7.74 -6.53 10.80
N PHE A 212 6.43 -6.38 10.81
CA PHE A 212 5.76 -5.15 10.38
C PHE A 212 6.18 -3.96 11.26
N LYS A 213 6.45 -2.84 10.60
CA LYS A 213 6.75 -1.56 11.27
C LYS A 213 5.79 -0.50 10.74
N THR A 214 5.27 0.33 11.61
CA THR A 214 4.43 1.45 11.19
C THR A 214 5.16 2.30 10.16
N PRO A 215 4.56 2.54 8.96
CA PRO A 215 5.15 3.41 7.95
C PRO A 215 5.45 4.81 8.48
N LYS A 216 6.64 5.35 8.19
CA LYS A 216 7.02 6.69 8.63
C LYS A 216 6.16 7.79 7.99
N SER A 217 5.71 7.56 6.76
CA SER A 217 4.79 8.44 6.03
C SER A 217 3.41 8.57 6.67
N LEU A 218 3.04 7.68 7.60
CA LEU A 218 1.80 7.78 8.36
C LEU A 218 1.71 9.08 9.16
N GLU A 219 2.80 9.52 9.80
CA GLU A 219 2.80 10.76 10.57
C GLU A 219 2.55 11.98 9.68
N VAL A 220 3.13 11.98 8.48
CA VAL A 220 2.87 13.05 7.49
C VAL A 220 1.41 13.03 7.06
N LEU A 221 0.84 11.86 6.79
CA LEU A 221 -0.55 11.71 6.41
C LEU A 221 -1.50 12.21 7.52
N LYS A 222 -1.21 11.89 8.79
CA LYS A 222 -1.98 12.37 9.95
C LYS A 222 -1.93 13.88 10.14
N MET A 223 -0.75 14.49 9.91
CA MET A 223 -0.61 15.95 9.98
C MET A 223 -1.50 16.65 8.95
N ILE A 224 -1.55 16.13 7.74
CA ILE A 224 -2.39 16.67 6.66
C ILE A 224 -3.89 16.53 6.96
N PHE A 225 -4.30 15.50 7.68
CA PHE A 225 -5.68 15.37 8.15
C PHE A 225 -6.00 16.24 9.37
N ALA A 226 -5.00 16.91 9.98
CA ALA A 226 -5.22 17.81 11.10
C ALA A 226 -5.65 19.23 10.67
N GLU A 227 -5.37 19.58 9.41
CA GLU A 227 -5.79 20.84 8.79
C GLU A 227 -7.24 20.73 8.21
#